data_b227cbe72bc66446cc8c49a6907b1492
#
_entry.id   b227cbe72bc66446cc8c49a6907b1492
#
_cell.length_a   1.000
_cell.length_b   1.000
_cell.length_c   1.000
_cell.angle_alpha   90.00
_cell.angle_beta   90.00
_cell.angle_gamma   90.00
#
_symmetry.space_group_name_H-M   'P 1'
#
loop_
_entity.id
_entity.type
_entity.pdbx_description
1 polymer ?
#
loop_
_entity_poly.entity_id
_entity_poly.type
_entity_poly.pdbx_seq_one_letter_code
_entity_poly.pdbx_strand_id
1 'polypeptide(L)'
;MRVEKARTMSTSVIADNVAEASTPDLGKPKSIAGLGREDLRELLAAAGVPERQLRMRVNQLWGWLYVRGATSFDAMTDVAKDLRATLGALYSLERPRVVSEQVSVDGTRKWLLRLADGKDVETVYIPEEDRGTLCISSQVGCTLTCTFCHTGTQRLVRNLTAQEIVGQILLARDRIGDWPGAVPDDPKGLPSGERKITNVVLMGMGEPLYNFDNVRDACAIAADGEGLSISKRRITLSTSGIVPEIPRWGEEAGTMLAISLHAVRDELRDELVPINRKWPIAELLDACRAYPGLSNAKRITFEYVMLKGVNDSISDAKALVRLLKKIPAKINLIPFNPWPGTAYECSDWEQIEKFAEVVNRAGYASPVRSPRGRDIMAACGQLKSASLKQRASERLSEAQA
;
A
#
# COMPACT_ATOMS: atom_id res chain seq x y z
N MET A 1 32.41 -7.41 -37.49
CA MET A 1 32.11 -8.50 -36.58
C MET A 1 32.86 -8.28 -35.28
N ARG A 2 32.22 -7.67 -34.29
CA ARG A 2 32.69 -7.62 -32.89
C ARG A 2 31.50 -8.03 -32.02
N VAL A 3 31.64 -9.17 -31.38
CA VAL A 3 30.66 -9.70 -30.42
C VAL A 3 30.88 -8.99 -29.10
N GLU A 4 29.94 -8.16 -28.69
CA GLU A 4 29.98 -7.47 -27.42
C GLU A 4 29.45 -8.43 -26.33
N LYS A 5 30.32 -8.75 -25.38
CA LYS A 5 30.02 -9.62 -24.23
C LYS A 5 29.05 -8.90 -23.30
N ALA A 6 27.89 -9.48 -23.12
CA ALA A 6 26.95 -9.11 -22.05
C ALA A 6 27.64 -9.25 -20.68
N ARG A 7 27.85 -8.14 -19.99
CA ARG A 7 28.25 -8.13 -18.58
C ARG A 7 27.01 -8.47 -17.75
N THR A 8 27.04 -9.63 -17.13
CA THR A 8 26.14 -10.01 -16.03
C THR A 8 26.40 -9.05 -14.87
N MET A 9 25.49 -8.11 -14.63
CA MET A 9 25.53 -7.28 -13.43
C MET A 9 24.95 -8.10 -12.25
N SER A 10 25.79 -8.24 -11.23
CA SER A 10 25.48 -8.92 -9.98
C SER A 10 24.42 -8.15 -9.19
N THR A 11 23.29 -8.80 -8.91
CA THR A 11 22.29 -8.35 -7.96
C THR A 11 22.91 -8.43 -6.56
N SER A 12 23.15 -7.31 -5.90
CA SER A 12 23.54 -7.33 -4.49
C SER A 12 22.32 -7.64 -3.64
N VAL A 13 22.11 -8.91 -3.33
CA VAL A 13 21.20 -9.36 -2.29
C VAL A 13 21.95 -9.23 -0.97
N ILE A 14 21.64 -8.21 -0.19
CA ILE A 14 22.05 -8.20 1.22
C ILE A 14 21.07 -9.12 1.94
N ALA A 15 21.38 -10.41 1.93
CA ALA A 15 20.66 -11.41 2.68
C ALA A 15 21.37 -11.57 4.04
N ASP A 16 20.88 -10.91 5.08
CA ASP A 16 21.11 -11.38 6.43
C ASP A 16 20.25 -12.62 6.63
N ASN A 17 20.85 -13.78 6.37
CA ASN A 17 20.27 -15.08 6.62
C ASN A 17 20.24 -15.34 8.13
N VAL A 18 19.07 -15.11 8.76
CA VAL A 18 18.73 -15.78 10.02
C VAL A 18 17.30 -16.29 9.88
N ALA A 19 17.20 -17.55 9.49
CA ALA A 19 15.97 -18.33 9.64
C ALA A 19 15.84 -18.73 11.12
N GLU A 20 15.36 -17.82 11.99
CA GLU A 20 14.86 -18.17 13.30
C GLU A 20 13.36 -18.40 13.22
N ALA A 21 12.94 -19.60 13.66
CA ALA A 21 11.53 -19.95 13.84
C ALA A 21 10.85 -18.90 14.73
N SER A 22 9.73 -18.37 14.24
CA SER A 22 8.97 -17.29 14.88
C SER A 22 8.22 -17.82 16.11
N THR A 23 8.78 -17.65 17.29
CA THR A 23 7.98 -17.57 18.52
C THR A 23 7.22 -16.25 18.53
N PRO A 24 5.92 -16.23 18.88
CA PRO A 24 5.20 -14.98 19.12
C PRO A 24 5.89 -14.22 20.26
N ASP A 25 6.05 -12.90 20.06
CA ASP A 25 6.80 -12.05 21.00
C ASP A 25 5.89 -11.65 22.19
N LEU A 26 5.54 -12.63 23.01
CA LEU A 26 4.58 -12.52 24.13
C LEU A 26 5.10 -11.72 25.34
N GLY A 27 6.26 -11.05 25.21
CA GLY A 27 6.89 -10.33 26.33
C GLY A 27 7.34 -8.90 26.06
N LYS A 28 7.23 -8.40 24.83
CA LYS A 28 7.68 -7.02 24.52
C LYS A 28 6.59 -5.97 24.73
N PRO A 29 6.97 -4.74 25.18
CA PRO A 29 6.03 -3.64 25.27
C PRO A 29 5.37 -3.37 23.92
N LYS A 30 4.04 -3.19 23.93
CA LYS A 30 3.26 -2.89 22.72
C LYS A 30 3.72 -1.57 22.09
N SER A 31 3.99 -1.57 20.79
CA SER A 31 4.34 -0.33 20.10
C SER A 31 3.14 0.63 20.04
N ILE A 32 3.43 1.93 20.20
CA ILE A 32 2.46 3.01 19.98
C ILE A 32 2.70 3.74 18.66
N ALA A 33 3.71 3.36 17.91
CA ALA A 33 3.95 3.91 16.59
C ALA A 33 2.82 3.49 15.62
N GLY A 34 2.16 4.45 15.00
CA GLY A 34 1.01 4.22 14.12
C GLY A 34 -0.37 4.39 14.78
N LEU A 35 -0.45 4.69 16.08
CA LEU A 35 -1.71 4.96 16.77
C LEU A 35 -2.31 6.32 16.39
N GLY A 36 -3.65 6.39 16.41
CA GLY A 36 -4.40 7.63 16.27
C GLY A 36 -4.35 8.53 17.52
N ARG A 37 -4.86 9.76 17.39
CA ARG A 37 -4.86 10.72 18.51
C ARG A 37 -5.71 10.24 19.68
N GLU A 38 -6.86 9.59 19.42
CA GLU A 38 -7.74 9.10 20.48
C GLU A 38 -7.09 7.92 21.20
N ASP A 39 -6.49 6.97 20.46
CA ASP A 39 -5.75 5.86 21.09
C ASP A 39 -4.58 6.38 21.96
N LEU A 40 -3.87 7.42 21.50
CA LEU A 40 -2.80 8.06 22.28
C LEU A 40 -3.36 8.75 23.53
N ARG A 41 -4.57 9.31 23.46
CA ARG A 41 -5.24 9.94 24.59
C ARG A 41 -5.60 8.90 25.65
N GLU A 42 -6.23 7.81 25.23
CA GLU A 42 -6.60 6.70 26.13
C GLU A 42 -5.36 6.12 26.81
N LEU A 43 -4.32 5.86 26.06
CA LEU A 43 -3.04 5.36 26.54
C LEU A 43 -2.39 6.29 27.59
N LEU A 44 -2.40 7.59 27.33
CA LEU A 44 -1.86 8.58 28.27
C LEU A 44 -2.70 8.66 29.54
N ALA A 45 -4.02 8.58 29.42
CA ALA A 45 -4.92 8.53 30.58
C ALA A 45 -4.64 7.28 31.43
N ALA A 46 -4.47 6.12 30.80
CA ALA A 46 -4.10 4.87 31.48
C ALA A 46 -2.71 4.94 32.14
N ALA A 47 -1.77 5.73 31.58
CA ALA A 47 -0.46 6.00 32.16
C ALA A 47 -0.48 7.04 33.28
N GLY A 48 -1.69 7.49 33.73
CA GLY A 48 -1.86 8.41 34.85
C GLY A 48 -1.73 9.90 34.51
N VAL A 49 -1.75 10.27 33.23
CA VAL A 49 -1.71 11.69 32.82
C VAL A 49 -3.06 12.36 33.18
N PRO A 50 -3.05 13.47 33.96
CA PRO A 50 -4.27 14.19 34.32
C PRO A 50 -5.04 14.68 33.10
N GLU A 51 -6.39 14.61 33.13
CA GLU A 51 -7.29 15.00 32.03
C GLU A 51 -6.95 16.38 31.43
N ARG A 52 -6.68 17.37 32.28
CA ARG A 52 -6.30 18.74 31.85
C ARG A 52 -5.02 18.82 31.02
N GLN A 53 -4.17 17.79 31.05
CA GLN A 53 -2.90 17.73 30.30
C GLN A 53 -2.98 16.83 29.08
N LEU A 54 -3.99 15.97 28.94
CA LEU A 54 -4.06 14.94 27.89
C LEU A 54 -3.90 15.56 26.49
N ARG A 55 -4.65 16.61 26.16
CA ARG A 55 -4.57 17.28 24.85
C ARG A 55 -3.15 17.73 24.51
N MET A 56 -2.47 18.36 25.47
CA MET A 56 -1.09 18.82 25.27
C MET A 56 -0.14 17.64 25.07
N ARG A 57 -0.27 16.58 25.88
CA ARG A 57 0.60 15.41 25.81
C ARG A 57 0.39 14.60 24.53
N VAL A 58 -0.86 14.46 24.07
CA VAL A 58 -1.18 13.87 22.77
C VAL A 58 -0.47 14.65 21.66
N ASN A 59 -0.55 15.97 21.64
CA ASN A 59 0.10 16.79 20.61
C ASN A 59 1.63 16.67 20.64
N GLN A 60 2.23 16.57 21.83
CA GLN A 60 3.67 16.32 21.96
C GLN A 60 4.07 14.95 21.36
N LEU A 61 3.39 13.86 21.79
CA LEU A 61 3.65 12.53 21.23
C LEU A 61 3.39 12.49 19.72
N TRP A 62 2.32 13.13 19.25
CA TRP A 62 1.99 13.25 17.84
C TRP A 62 3.13 13.88 17.03
N GLY A 63 3.63 15.02 17.48
CA GLY A 63 4.76 15.70 16.85
C GLY A 63 6.03 14.84 16.82
N TRP A 64 6.31 14.11 17.91
CA TRP A 64 7.48 13.23 17.96
C TRP A 64 7.34 12.01 17.05
N LEU A 65 6.16 11.38 17.03
CA LEU A 65 5.91 10.17 16.21
C LEU A 65 5.86 10.50 14.72
N TYR A 66 5.11 11.54 14.33
CA TYR A 66 4.68 11.73 12.94
C TYR A 66 5.36 12.90 12.21
N VAL A 67 5.98 13.83 12.95
CA VAL A 67 6.78 14.91 12.36
C VAL A 67 8.26 14.61 12.44
N ARG A 68 8.75 14.15 13.62
CA ARG A 68 10.18 13.93 13.87
C ARG A 68 10.63 12.48 13.72
N GLY A 69 9.71 11.52 13.65
CA GLY A 69 10.01 10.10 13.47
C GLY A 69 10.73 9.45 14.65
N ALA A 70 10.46 9.90 15.88
CA ALA A 70 11.16 9.39 17.07
C ALA A 70 11.04 7.86 17.18
N THR A 71 12.17 7.22 17.48
CA THR A 71 12.29 5.77 17.73
C THR A 71 12.61 5.45 19.19
N SER A 72 12.77 6.49 20.03
CA SER A 72 13.02 6.38 21.48
C SER A 72 12.25 7.49 22.21
N PHE A 73 11.68 7.15 23.37
CA PHE A 73 11.08 8.15 24.27
C PHE A 73 12.10 9.15 24.81
N ASP A 74 13.38 8.75 24.93
CA ASP A 74 14.44 9.64 25.43
C ASP A 74 14.69 10.83 24.50
N ALA A 75 14.43 10.68 23.21
CA ALA A 75 14.51 11.79 22.24
C ALA A 75 13.46 12.87 22.46
N MET A 76 12.37 12.59 23.18
CA MET A 76 11.21 13.49 23.36
C MET A 76 11.47 14.54 24.42
N THR A 77 12.35 15.53 24.14
CA THR A 77 12.90 16.47 25.12
C THR A 77 11.87 17.41 25.74
N ASP A 78 10.72 17.67 25.10
CA ASP A 78 9.61 18.50 25.61
C ASP A 78 8.58 17.69 26.41
N VAL A 79 8.75 16.36 26.51
CA VAL A 79 7.96 15.48 27.38
C VAL A 79 8.70 15.31 28.71
N ALA A 80 7.99 15.45 29.85
CA ALA A 80 8.58 15.33 31.18
C ALA A 80 9.33 14.01 31.35
N LYS A 81 10.50 14.05 32.00
CA LYS A 81 11.39 12.89 32.15
C LYS A 81 10.70 11.68 32.80
N ASP A 82 9.92 11.92 33.86
CA ASP A 82 9.18 10.87 34.55
C ASP A 82 8.12 10.22 33.66
N LEU A 83 7.42 11.02 32.84
CA LEU A 83 6.44 10.51 31.89
C LEU A 83 7.13 9.67 30.78
N ARG A 84 8.29 10.12 30.27
CA ARG A 84 9.09 9.33 29.30
C ARG A 84 9.50 7.99 29.89
N ALA A 85 9.95 7.95 31.14
CA ALA A 85 10.32 6.73 31.84
C ALA A 85 9.10 5.79 32.00
N THR A 86 7.95 6.33 32.42
CA THR A 86 6.68 5.58 32.53
C THR A 86 6.25 5.00 31.19
N LEU A 87 6.26 5.82 30.13
CA LEU A 87 5.87 5.35 28.79
C LEU A 87 6.84 4.29 28.27
N GLY A 88 8.15 4.46 28.47
CA GLY A 88 9.17 3.51 28.03
C GLY A 88 9.12 2.17 28.77
N ALA A 89 8.61 2.15 30.01
CA ALA A 89 8.37 0.92 30.78
C ALA A 89 7.12 0.15 30.27
N LEU A 90 6.12 0.85 29.75
CA LEU A 90 4.83 0.28 29.33
C LEU A 90 4.74 0.02 27.83
N TYR A 91 5.41 0.81 27.02
CA TYR A 91 5.24 0.85 25.57
C TYR A 91 6.58 0.96 24.84
N SER A 92 6.55 0.65 23.54
CA SER A 92 7.68 0.83 22.64
C SER A 92 7.31 1.79 21.48
N LEU A 93 8.33 2.20 20.71
CA LEU A 93 8.18 2.95 19.46
C LEU A 93 8.63 2.11 18.26
N GLU A 94 8.76 0.80 18.44
CA GLU A 94 9.25 -0.10 17.41
C GLU A 94 8.39 -0.07 16.15
N ARG A 95 9.05 -0.11 15.00
CA ARG A 95 8.42 -0.30 13.69
C ARG A 95 8.26 -1.79 13.41
N PRO A 96 7.41 -2.19 12.44
CA PRO A 96 7.41 -3.57 11.96
C PRO A 96 8.83 -4.03 11.62
N ARG A 97 9.17 -5.27 11.99
CA ARG A 97 10.52 -5.80 11.76
C ARG A 97 10.74 -6.07 10.28
N VAL A 98 11.83 -5.57 9.70
CA VAL A 98 12.24 -5.93 8.34
C VAL A 98 12.81 -7.35 8.34
N VAL A 99 12.18 -8.26 7.60
CA VAL A 99 12.66 -9.64 7.37
C VAL A 99 13.63 -9.67 6.21
N SER A 100 13.31 -8.95 5.13
CA SER A 100 14.20 -8.78 3.98
C SER A 100 13.96 -7.43 3.32
N GLU A 101 15.02 -6.88 2.75
CA GLU A 101 15.01 -5.68 1.92
C GLU A 101 15.63 -6.02 0.56
N GLN A 102 14.97 -5.64 -0.52
CA GLN A 102 15.46 -5.81 -1.88
C GLN A 102 15.47 -4.45 -2.58
N VAL A 103 16.53 -4.16 -3.30
CA VAL A 103 16.67 -2.92 -4.06
C VAL A 103 16.84 -3.27 -5.54
N SER A 104 15.92 -2.78 -6.36
CA SER A 104 15.94 -2.94 -7.81
C SER A 104 17.00 -2.05 -8.45
N VAL A 105 17.41 -2.41 -9.65
CA VAL A 105 18.31 -1.59 -10.50
C VAL A 105 17.72 -0.21 -10.81
N ASP A 106 16.40 -0.05 -10.77
CA ASP A 106 15.70 1.22 -11.00
C ASP A 106 15.47 2.04 -9.70
N GLY A 107 16.06 1.61 -8.58
CA GLY A 107 15.95 2.26 -7.28
C GLY A 107 14.69 1.88 -6.47
N THR A 108 13.77 1.09 -7.03
CA THR A 108 12.61 0.57 -6.30
C THR A 108 13.08 -0.28 -5.12
N ARG A 109 12.50 -0.07 -3.95
CA ARG A 109 12.80 -0.85 -2.73
C ARG A 109 11.58 -1.64 -2.31
N LYS A 110 11.76 -2.90 -2.00
CA LYS A 110 10.73 -3.78 -1.44
C LYS A 110 11.17 -4.30 -0.09
N TRP A 111 10.30 -4.18 0.89
CA TRP A 111 10.49 -4.73 2.24
C TRP A 111 9.46 -5.81 2.52
N LEU A 112 9.92 -6.95 3.02
CA LEU A 112 9.09 -7.94 3.70
C LEU A 112 9.08 -7.59 5.18
N LEU A 113 7.92 -7.27 5.73
CA LEU A 113 7.74 -6.77 7.08
C LEU A 113 7.04 -7.81 7.94
N ARG A 114 7.64 -8.13 9.09
CA ARG A 114 7.03 -8.98 10.09
C ARG A 114 6.25 -8.17 11.10
N LEU A 115 5.01 -8.54 11.29
CA LEU A 115 4.08 -7.99 12.26
C LEU A 115 4.26 -8.67 13.63
N ALA A 116 3.67 -8.10 14.69
CA ALA A 116 3.83 -8.59 16.05
C ALA A 116 3.33 -10.04 16.25
N ASP A 117 2.36 -10.48 15.45
CA ASP A 117 1.83 -11.85 15.47
C ASP A 117 2.63 -12.84 14.58
N GLY A 118 3.81 -12.43 14.09
CA GLY A 118 4.67 -13.25 13.24
C GLY A 118 4.22 -13.37 11.79
N LYS A 119 3.16 -12.65 11.35
CA LYS A 119 2.72 -12.62 9.96
C LYS A 119 3.49 -11.58 9.17
N ASP A 120 3.61 -11.81 7.88
CA ASP A 120 4.41 -10.97 6.99
C ASP A 120 3.55 -10.29 5.93
N VAL A 121 3.92 -9.04 5.62
CA VAL A 121 3.36 -8.27 4.49
C VAL A 121 4.48 -7.60 3.70
N GLU A 122 4.25 -7.29 2.44
CA GLU A 122 5.20 -6.57 1.61
C GLU A 122 4.78 -5.10 1.44
N THR A 123 5.79 -4.23 1.39
CA THR A 123 5.67 -2.79 1.16
C THR A 123 6.71 -2.38 0.12
N VAL A 124 6.34 -1.50 -0.81
CA VAL A 124 7.22 -1.10 -1.92
C VAL A 124 7.33 0.41 -2.01
N TYR A 125 8.56 0.93 -2.06
CA TYR A 125 8.86 2.32 -2.37
C TYR A 125 9.37 2.44 -3.80
N ILE A 126 8.76 3.33 -4.57
CA ILE A 126 9.06 3.58 -5.99
C ILE A 126 9.53 5.03 -6.12
N PRO A 127 10.85 5.27 -6.26
CA PRO A 127 11.38 6.61 -6.53
C PRO A 127 11.17 7.00 -7.99
N GLU A 128 10.82 8.27 -8.21
CA GLU A 128 10.79 8.94 -9.51
C GLU A 128 11.47 10.32 -9.33
N GLU A 129 11.77 11.02 -10.42
CA GLU A 129 12.52 12.29 -10.35
C GLU A 129 11.87 13.36 -9.46
N ASP A 130 10.54 13.50 -9.55
CA ASP A 130 9.74 14.54 -8.91
C ASP A 130 8.81 14.00 -7.82
N ARG A 131 8.80 12.69 -7.58
CA ARG A 131 7.94 12.05 -6.60
C ARG A 131 8.47 10.72 -6.10
N GLY A 132 8.05 10.33 -4.90
CA GLY A 132 8.21 8.99 -4.39
C GLY A 132 6.87 8.40 -4.01
N THR A 133 6.55 7.23 -4.54
CA THR A 133 5.29 6.53 -4.27
C THR A 133 5.54 5.36 -3.34
N LEU A 134 4.83 5.32 -2.21
CA LEU A 134 4.82 4.18 -1.31
C LEU A 134 3.56 3.34 -1.54
N CYS A 135 3.75 2.08 -1.93
CA CYS A 135 2.70 1.08 -2.07
C CYS A 135 2.62 0.27 -0.79
N ILE A 136 1.48 0.35 -0.10
CA ILE A 136 1.25 -0.29 1.19
C ILE A 136 0.17 -1.37 1.12
N SER A 137 0.28 -2.35 2.00
CA SER A 137 -0.64 -3.47 2.15
C SER A 137 -1.74 -3.16 3.17
N SER A 138 -2.93 -3.74 2.98
CA SER A 138 -4.10 -3.59 3.86
C SER A 138 -4.53 -4.91 4.52
N GLN A 139 -4.03 -6.05 4.04
CA GLN A 139 -4.36 -7.37 4.58
C GLN A 139 -3.11 -8.26 4.55
N VAL A 140 -3.06 -9.27 5.41
CA VAL A 140 -2.16 -10.41 5.28
C VAL A 140 -2.84 -11.41 4.35
N GLY A 141 -2.28 -11.60 3.15
CA GLY A 141 -2.96 -12.27 2.03
C GLY A 141 -3.99 -11.36 1.37
N CYS A 142 -5.01 -11.94 0.73
CA CYS A 142 -6.09 -11.19 0.10
C CYS A 142 -7.43 -11.89 0.27
N THR A 143 -8.50 -11.10 0.47
CA THR A 143 -9.88 -11.60 0.47
C THR A 143 -10.30 -12.07 -0.92
N LEU A 144 -9.72 -11.47 -1.97
CA LEU A 144 -10.06 -11.74 -3.37
C LEU A 144 -9.07 -12.70 -4.02
N THR A 145 -9.56 -13.39 -5.06
CA THR A 145 -8.81 -14.41 -5.79
C THR A 145 -8.63 -14.01 -7.26
N CYS A 146 -8.24 -12.77 -7.52
CA CYS A 146 -7.97 -12.28 -8.87
C CYS A 146 -6.89 -13.13 -9.54
N THR A 147 -7.20 -13.71 -10.71
CA THR A 147 -6.40 -14.77 -11.33
C THR A 147 -5.05 -14.31 -11.88
N PHE A 148 -4.94 -13.03 -12.25
CA PHE A 148 -3.70 -12.41 -12.74
C PHE A 148 -2.79 -11.90 -11.59
N CYS A 149 -3.24 -11.93 -10.33
CA CYS A 149 -2.53 -11.36 -9.18
C CYS A 149 -1.88 -12.45 -8.31
N HIS A 150 -0.58 -12.34 -8.02
CA HIS A 150 0.12 -13.29 -7.17
C HIS A 150 -0.42 -13.29 -5.74
N THR A 151 -0.75 -12.10 -5.20
CA THR A 151 -1.42 -12.00 -3.88
C THR A 151 -2.78 -12.71 -3.88
N GLY A 152 -3.49 -12.74 -5.01
CA GLY A 152 -4.77 -13.47 -5.16
C GLY A 152 -4.64 -14.98 -4.97
N THR A 153 -3.43 -15.56 -5.07
CA THR A 153 -3.16 -16.97 -4.77
C THR A 153 -3.00 -17.24 -3.27
N GLN A 154 -2.83 -16.19 -2.47
CA GLN A 154 -2.68 -16.27 -1.02
C GLN A 154 -4.01 -15.94 -0.34
N ARG A 155 -4.61 -16.94 0.32
CA ARG A 155 -5.86 -16.72 1.07
C ARG A 155 -5.68 -15.67 2.16
N LEU A 156 -6.76 -14.95 2.45
CA LEU A 156 -6.81 -14.03 3.56
C LEU A 156 -6.47 -14.74 4.89
N VAL A 157 -5.49 -14.20 5.60
CA VAL A 157 -5.18 -14.57 6.98
C VAL A 157 -5.96 -13.66 7.93
N ARG A 158 -5.76 -12.33 7.81
CA ARG A 158 -6.49 -11.29 8.55
C ARG A 158 -6.35 -9.91 7.91
N ASN A 159 -7.18 -9.00 8.37
CA ASN A 159 -7.01 -7.57 8.12
C ASN A 159 -5.82 -7.01 8.91
N LEU A 160 -5.16 -5.99 8.37
CA LEU A 160 -4.21 -5.17 9.12
C LEU A 160 -4.97 -4.15 9.97
N THR A 161 -4.44 -3.83 11.16
CA THR A 161 -4.91 -2.70 11.95
C THR A 161 -4.47 -1.38 11.31
N ALA A 162 -5.13 -0.27 11.68
CA ALA A 162 -4.72 1.06 11.26
C ALA A 162 -3.25 1.34 11.62
N GLN A 163 -2.84 0.92 12.82
CA GLN A 163 -1.46 1.00 13.31
C GLN A 163 -0.47 0.26 12.41
N GLU A 164 -0.78 -0.97 11.98
CA GLU A 164 0.08 -1.75 11.11
C GLU A 164 0.18 -1.16 9.70
N ILE A 165 -0.91 -0.56 9.21
CA ILE A 165 -0.93 0.15 7.92
C ILE A 165 -0.05 1.40 7.98
N VAL A 166 -0.18 2.23 9.01
CA VAL A 166 0.65 3.42 9.24
C VAL A 166 2.10 3.03 9.52
N GLY A 167 2.32 1.92 10.24
CA GLY A 167 3.64 1.37 10.54
C GLY A 167 4.50 1.14 9.29
N GLN A 168 3.88 0.76 8.16
CA GLN A 168 4.57 0.62 6.87
C GLN A 168 5.11 1.98 6.38
N ILE A 169 4.33 3.06 6.56
CA ILE A 169 4.74 4.41 6.17
C ILE A 169 5.91 4.89 7.05
N LEU A 170 5.80 4.71 8.36
CA LEU A 170 6.85 5.11 9.30
C LEU A 170 8.16 4.36 9.03
N LEU A 171 8.08 3.04 8.84
CA LEU A 171 9.25 2.25 8.50
C LEU A 171 9.90 2.68 7.19
N ALA A 172 9.11 2.89 6.14
CA ALA A 172 9.66 3.32 4.85
C ALA A 172 10.38 4.67 4.99
N ARG A 173 9.81 5.61 5.74
CA ARG A 173 10.45 6.91 6.05
C ARG A 173 11.77 6.74 6.79
N ASP A 174 11.81 5.84 7.79
CA ASP A 174 13.04 5.53 8.52
C ASP A 174 14.11 4.98 7.56
N ARG A 175 13.75 4.01 6.71
CA ARG A 175 14.66 3.31 5.80
C ARG A 175 15.24 4.18 4.67
N ILE A 176 14.50 5.18 4.23
CA ILE A 176 14.97 6.07 3.16
C ILE A 176 15.44 7.43 3.69
N GLY A 177 15.42 7.65 5.01
CA GLY A 177 15.80 8.92 5.63
C GLY A 177 14.87 10.06 5.20
N ASP A 178 13.53 9.87 5.28
CA ASP A 178 12.51 10.86 4.91
C ASP A 178 11.99 11.64 6.12
N TRP A 179 12.90 12.00 7.05
CA TRP A 179 12.59 12.81 8.23
C TRP A 179 13.33 14.15 8.21
N PRO A 180 12.76 15.24 8.78
CA PRO A 180 13.47 16.50 8.88
C PRO A 180 14.81 16.35 9.60
N GLY A 181 15.89 16.82 8.97
CA GLY A 181 17.24 16.74 9.53
C GLY A 181 17.94 15.38 9.39
N ALA A 182 17.30 14.38 8.75
CA ALA A 182 17.98 13.14 8.42
C ALA A 182 19.08 13.39 7.38
N VAL A 183 20.25 12.79 7.60
CA VAL A 183 21.32 12.77 6.59
C VAL A 183 20.99 11.67 5.60
N PRO A 184 20.91 11.92 4.29
CA PRO A 184 20.63 10.88 3.32
C PRO A 184 21.76 9.84 3.30
N ASP A 185 21.43 8.56 3.46
CA ASP A 185 22.38 7.46 3.27
C ASP A 185 22.77 7.23 1.80
N ASP A 186 22.02 7.86 0.88
CA ASP A 186 22.24 7.74 -0.57
C ASP A 186 22.68 9.09 -1.15
N PRO A 187 23.94 9.19 -1.67
CA PRO A 187 24.45 10.39 -2.32
C PRO A 187 23.72 10.74 -3.63
N LYS A 188 22.90 9.83 -4.18
CA LYS A 188 22.00 10.05 -5.33
C LYS A 188 20.55 10.32 -4.88
N GLY A 189 20.30 10.41 -3.59
CA GLY A 189 18.97 10.74 -3.05
C GLY A 189 18.53 12.16 -3.38
N LEU A 190 17.22 12.43 -3.26
CA LEU A 190 16.66 13.78 -3.39
C LEU A 190 17.40 14.76 -2.49
N PRO A 191 17.50 16.06 -2.85
CA PRO A 191 18.18 17.07 -2.06
C PRO A 191 17.74 17.04 -0.60
N SER A 192 18.68 17.29 0.32
CA SER A 192 18.42 17.31 1.76
C SER A 192 17.32 18.34 2.06
N GLY A 193 16.21 17.90 2.65
CA GLY A 193 15.06 18.74 2.99
C GLY A 193 13.82 18.52 2.13
N GLU A 194 13.91 17.85 0.99
CA GLU A 194 12.74 17.49 0.21
C GLU A 194 12.13 16.15 0.67
N ARG A 195 10.81 16.10 0.68
CA ARG A 195 10.04 14.92 1.05
C ARG A 195 10.20 13.83 0.00
N LYS A 196 10.72 12.66 0.40
CA LYS A 196 10.91 11.51 -0.49
C LYS A 196 9.61 10.74 -0.73
N ILE A 197 8.77 10.50 0.30
CA ILE A 197 7.45 9.89 0.14
C ILE A 197 6.43 10.99 -0.06
N THR A 198 6.05 11.21 -1.31
CA THR A 198 5.05 12.22 -1.69
C THR A 198 3.67 11.62 -1.90
N ASN A 199 3.59 10.35 -2.26
CA ASN A 199 2.35 9.64 -2.59
C ASN A 199 2.27 8.31 -1.83
N VAL A 200 1.05 7.96 -1.42
CA VAL A 200 0.74 6.65 -0.83
C VAL A 200 -0.35 5.99 -1.65
N VAL A 201 -0.17 4.72 -2.01
CA VAL A 201 -1.17 3.93 -2.73
C VAL A 201 -1.45 2.63 -2.00
N LEU A 202 -2.72 2.35 -1.75
CA LEU A 202 -3.18 1.08 -1.18
C LEU A 202 -3.40 0.08 -2.33
N MET A 203 -2.27 -0.35 -2.92
CA MET A 203 -2.19 -1.26 -4.06
C MET A 203 -1.27 -2.46 -3.77
N GLY A 204 -0.90 -2.64 -2.50
CA GLY A 204 -0.14 -3.78 -2.01
C GLY A 204 -1.01 -5.01 -1.81
N MET A 205 -0.73 -5.79 -0.77
CA MET A 205 -1.50 -7.00 -0.46
C MET A 205 -2.86 -6.65 0.14
N GLY A 206 -3.93 -7.29 -0.37
CA GLY A 206 -5.29 -7.19 0.17
C GLY A 206 -6.26 -6.33 -0.64
N GLU A 207 -7.55 -6.44 -0.29
CA GLU A 207 -8.63 -5.57 -0.77
C GLU A 207 -8.96 -4.55 0.33
N PRO A 208 -8.60 -3.26 0.16
CA PRO A 208 -8.73 -2.26 1.21
C PRO A 208 -10.16 -2.05 1.71
N LEU A 209 -11.17 -2.12 0.84
CA LEU A 209 -12.56 -1.90 1.23
C LEU A 209 -13.15 -3.05 2.06
N TYR A 210 -12.53 -4.24 2.09
CA TYR A 210 -12.86 -5.27 3.09
C TYR A 210 -12.16 -5.06 4.44
N ASN A 211 -11.32 -4.03 4.53
CA ASN A 211 -10.71 -3.56 5.77
C ASN A 211 -11.01 -2.06 6.01
N PHE A 212 -12.24 -1.65 5.71
CA PHE A 212 -12.65 -0.26 5.56
C PHE A 212 -12.22 0.64 6.73
N ASP A 213 -12.63 0.31 7.95
CA ASP A 213 -12.41 1.19 9.11
C ASP A 213 -10.92 1.41 9.41
N ASN A 214 -10.13 0.33 9.45
CA ASN A 214 -8.69 0.44 9.67
C ASN A 214 -7.97 1.24 8.56
N VAL A 215 -8.39 1.04 7.30
CA VAL A 215 -7.82 1.76 6.16
C VAL A 215 -8.21 3.24 6.20
N ARG A 216 -9.46 3.56 6.54
CA ARG A 216 -9.94 4.93 6.74
C ARG A 216 -9.12 5.65 7.81
N ASP A 217 -8.95 5.02 8.97
CA ASP A 217 -8.23 5.59 10.11
C ASP A 217 -6.75 5.76 9.79
N ALA A 218 -6.12 4.80 9.12
CA ALA A 218 -4.74 4.92 8.63
C ALA A 218 -4.58 6.08 7.63
N CYS A 219 -5.53 6.25 6.70
CA CYS A 219 -5.52 7.38 5.77
C CYS A 219 -5.72 8.72 6.48
N ALA A 220 -6.55 8.76 7.54
CA ALA A 220 -6.73 9.96 8.35
C ALA A 220 -5.43 10.36 9.07
N ILE A 221 -4.73 9.39 9.68
CA ILE A 221 -3.41 9.60 10.30
C ILE A 221 -2.39 10.07 9.26
N ALA A 222 -2.34 9.43 8.11
CA ALA A 222 -1.41 9.81 7.03
C ALA A 222 -1.69 11.21 6.48
N ALA A 223 -2.94 11.66 6.48
CA ALA A 223 -3.35 12.96 5.96
C ALA A 223 -3.37 14.08 6.99
N ASP A 224 -3.16 13.78 8.29
CA ASP A 224 -3.17 14.79 9.36
C ASP A 224 -2.07 15.84 9.12
N GLY A 225 -2.48 17.12 8.98
CA GLY A 225 -1.60 18.22 8.65
C GLY A 225 -0.57 18.57 9.73
N GLU A 226 -0.80 18.17 10.98
CA GLU A 226 0.12 18.33 12.11
C GLU A 226 1.01 17.10 12.34
N GLY A 227 0.94 16.10 11.43
CA GLY A 227 1.69 14.86 11.51
C GLY A 227 2.38 14.49 10.20
N LEU A 228 2.04 13.34 9.61
CA LEU A 228 2.62 12.85 8.35
C LEU A 228 2.31 13.77 7.17
N SER A 229 1.21 14.50 7.20
CA SER A 229 0.86 15.59 6.27
C SER A 229 0.90 15.20 4.78
N ILE A 230 0.45 13.99 4.45
CA ILE A 230 0.30 13.53 3.06
C ILE A 230 -1.07 13.97 2.56
N SER A 231 -1.12 14.90 1.62
CA SER A 231 -2.40 15.40 1.08
C SER A 231 -3.32 14.24 0.64
N LYS A 232 -4.61 14.31 0.95
CA LYS A 232 -5.63 13.35 0.49
C LYS A 232 -5.61 13.12 -1.02
N ARG A 233 -5.20 14.13 -1.82
CA ARG A 233 -5.01 14.02 -3.27
C ARG A 233 -3.79 13.17 -3.68
N ARG A 234 -2.91 12.88 -2.76
CA ARG A 234 -1.72 12.06 -2.93
C ARG A 234 -1.84 10.68 -2.26
N ILE A 235 -3.01 10.39 -1.67
CA ILE A 235 -3.38 9.07 -1.16
C ILE A 235 -4.40 8.48 -2.12
N THR A 236 -4.13 7.28 -2.65
CA THR A 236 -5.04 6.58 -3.57
C THR A 236 -5.43 5.23 -2.98
N LEU A 237 -6.72 5.04 -2.73
CA LEU A 237 -7.27 3.72 -2.46
C LEU A 237 -7.55 3.03 -3.80
N SER A 238 -7.08 1.79 -3.95
CA SER A 238 -7.45 0.92 -5.08
C SER A 238 -8.36 -0.19 -4.61
N THR A 239 -9.44 -0.43 -5.34
CA THR A 239 -10.40 -1.50 -5.05
C THR A 239 -10.76 -2.28 -6.31
N SER A 240 -11.02 -3.56 -6.15
CA SER A 240 -11.59 -4.40 -7.21
C SER A 240 -13.10 -4.22 -7.37
N GLY A 241 -13.73 -3.40 -6.52
CA GLY A 241 -15.14 -3.03 -6.67
C GLY A 241 -16.04 -3.60 -5.59
N ILE A 242 -15.79 -3.27 -4.33
CA ILE A 242 -16.73 -3.52 -3.22
C ILE A 242 -17.77 -2.40 -3.27
N VAL A 243 -18.76 -2.57 -4.15
CA VAL A 243 -19.69 -1.53 -4.60
C VAL A 243 -20.34 -0.73 -3.46
N PRO A 244 -20.87 -1.34 -2.38
CA PRO A 244 -21.51 -0.57 -1.30
C PRO A 244 -20.55 0.39 -0.58
N GLU A 245 -19.26 0.05 -0.53
CA GLU A 245 -18.26 0.81 0.21
C GLU A 245 -17.64 1.97 -0.61
N ILE A 246 -17.86 2.01 -1.93
CA ILE A 246 -17.27 3.05 -2.79
C ILE A 246 -17.80 4.44 -2.47
N PRO A 247 -19.14 4.71 -2.43
CA PRO A 247 -19.67 6.01 -2.05
C PRO A 247 -19.29 6.39 -0.62
N ARG A 248 -19.41 5.44 0.32
CA ARG A 248 -19.03 5.61 1.73
C ARG A 248 -17.57 6.06 1.87
N TRP A 249 -16.65 5.45 1.09
CA TRP A 249 -15.23 5.86 1.08
C TRP A 249 -15.06 7.32 0.65
N GLY A 250 -15.82 7.75 -0.35
CA GLY A 250 -15.79 9.13 -0.83
C GLY A 250 -16.25 10.13 0.23
N GLU A 251 -17.25 9.77 1.04
CA GLU A 251 -17.81 10.58 2.12
C GLU A 251 -16.88 10.64 3.34
N GLU A 252 -16.43 9.50 3.84
CA GLU A 252 -15.69 9.42 5.10
C GLU A 252 -14.18 9.72 4.92
N ALA A 253 -13.53 9.17 3.91
CA ALA A 253 -12.09 9.35 3.69
C ALA A 253 -11.75 10.45 2.68
N GLY A 254 -12.45 10.47 1.53
CA GLY A 254 -12.32 11.50 0.52
C GLY A 254 -10.97 11.54 -0.21
N THR A 255 -10.19 10.46 -0.18
CA THR A 255 -8.93 10.33 -0.92
C THR A 255 -9.17 10.09 -2.41
N MET A 256 -8.12 9.88 -3.20
CA MET A 256 -8.26 9.46 -4.60
C MET A 256 -8.71 8.01 -4.68
N LEU A 257 -9.49 7.69 -5.71
CA LEU A 257 -10.00 6.35 -5.97
C LEU A 257 -9.41 5.75 -7.24
N ALA A 258 -8.98 4.50 -7.16
CA ALA A 258 -8.64 3.68 -8.31
C ALA A 258 -9.52 2.42 -8.33
N ILE A 259 -9.97 2.02 -9.51
CA ILE A 259 -10.81 0.85 -9.76
C ILE A 259 -10.02 -0.16 -10.59
N SER A 260 -9.78 -1.32 -10.03
CA SER A 260 -9.23 -2.48 -10.75
C SER A 260 -10.31 -3.06 -11.66
N LEU A 261 -10.45 -2.52 -12.88
CA LEU A 261 -11.49 -2.91 -13.84
C LEU A 261 -11.10 -4.16 -14.63
N HIS A 262 -9.99 -4.12 -15.34
CA HIS A 262 -9.28 -5.20 -16.05
C HIS A 262 -10.04 -5.93 -17.15
N ALA A 263 -11.35 -5.75 -17.29
CA ALA A 263 -12.17 -6.29 -18.36
C ALA A 263 -13.34 -5.34 -18.71
N VAL A 264 -13.93 -5.55 -19.88
CA VAL A 264 -15.05 -4.73 -20.40
C VAL A 264 -16.31 -5.57 -20.60
N ARG A 265 -16.28 -6.86 -20.27
CA ARG A 265 -17.38 -7.82 -20.30
C ARG A 265 -17.44 -8.53 -18.97
N ASP A 266 -18.66 -8.78 -18.47
CA ASP A 266 -18.84 -9.43 -17.17
C ASP A 266 -18.30 -10.85 -17.16
N GLU A 267 -18.47 -11.63 -18.23
CA GLU A 267 -17.98 -13.02 -18.33
C GLU A 267 -16.46 -13.08 -18.14
N LEU A 268 -15.72 -12.19 -18.78
CA LEU A 268 -14.26 -12.14 -18.62
C LEU A 268 -13.88 -11.58 -17.25
N ARG A 269 -14.63 -10.58 -16.75
CA ARG A 269 -14.34 -10.00 -15.44
C ARG A 269 -14.64 -10.99 -14.31
N ASP A 270 -15.64 -11.87 -14.46
CA ASP A 270 -15.94 -12.96 -13.52
C ASP A 270 -14.79 -13.97 -13.39
N GLU A 271 -14.01 -14.12 -14.46
CA GLU A 271 -12.80 -14.95 -14.46
C GLU A 271 -11.60 -14.20 -13.85
N LEU A 272 -11.31 -12.99 -14.32
CA LEU A 272 -10.13 -12.22 -13.91
C LEU A 272 -10.27 -11.65 -12.50
N VAL A 273 -11.46 -11.18 -12.15
CA VAL A 273 -11.79 -10.48 -10.90
C VAL A 273 -13.09 -11.03 -10.32
N PRO A 274 -13.09 -12.18 -9.66
CA PRO A 274 -14.29 -12.96 -9.31
C PRO A 274 -15.34 -12.25 -8.46
N ILE A 275 -15.00 -11.15 -7.80
CA ILE A 275 -15.95 -10.31 -7.06
C ILE A 275 -17.00 -9.69 -8.00
N ASN A 276 -16.75 -9.63 -9.31
CA ASN A 276 -17.70 -9.17 -10.33
C ASN A 276 -19.00 -9.97 -10.33
N ARG A 277 -18.96 -11.26 -10.00
CA ARG A 277 -20.16 -12.10 -9.85
C ARG A 277 -21.14 -11.57 -8.83
N LYS A 278 -20.63 -10.85 -7.82
CA LYS A 278 -21.46 -10.21 -6.79
C LYS A 278 -21.91 -8.81 -7.20
N TRP A 279 -21.04 -8.06 -7.87
CA TRP A 279 -21.28 -6.71 -8.33
C TRP A 279 -20.77 -6.57 -9.77
N PRO A 280 -21.67 -6.75 -10.77
CA PRO A 280 -21.32 -6.63 -12.19
C PRO A 280 -20.81 -5.24 -12.56
N ILE A 281 -20.17 -5.14 -13.72
CA ILE A 281 -19.58 -3.90 -14.23
C ILE A 281 -20.57 -2.72 -14.18
N ALA A 282 -21.84 -2.95 -14.52
CA ALA A 282 -22.86 -1.90 -14.52
C ALA A 282 -23.03 -1.28 -13.13
N GLU A 283 -23.20 -2.09 -12.09
CA GLU A 283 -23.35 -1.64 -10.69
C GLU A 283 -22.07 -0.94 -10.19
N LEU A 284 -20.91 -1.49 -10.53
CA LEU A 284 -19.61 -0.87 -10.20
C LEU A 284 -19.50 0.55 -10.81
N LEU A 285 -19.87 0.70 -12.08
CA LEU A 285 -19.78 1.99 -12.74
C LEU A 285 -20.84 2.98 -12.22
N ASP A 286 -22.01 2.50 -11.78
CA ASP A 286 -23.01 3.34 -11.12
C ASP A 286 -22.50 3.88 -9.78
N ALA A 287 -21.86 3.04 -8.96
CA ALA A 287 -21.18 3.48 -7.74
C ALA A 287 -20.06 4.50 -8.04
N CYS A 288 -19.30 4.30 -9.13
CA CYS A 288 -18.30 5.26 -9.58
C CYS A 288 -18.91 6.62 -9.98
N ARG A 289 -20.07 6.63 -10.65
CA ARG A 289 -20.78 7.87 -11.00
C ARG A 289 -21.30 8.61 -9.78
N ALA A 290 -21.70 7.87 -8.74
CA ALA A 290 -22.16 8.41 -7.47
C ALA A 290 -21.02 8.81 -6.51
N TYR A 291 -19.75 8.61 -6.90
CA TYR A 291 -18.61 8.91 -6.02
C TYR A 291 -18.53 10.40 -5.67
N PRO A 292 -18.52 10.76 -4.36
CA PRO A 292 -18.57 12.14 -3.90
C PRO A 292 -17.41 13.00 -4.41
N GLY A 293 -17.72 14.19 -4.90
CA GLY A 293 -16.74 15.17 -5.36
C GLY A 293 -16.05 14.81 -6.69
N LEU A 294 -16.59 13.83 -7.42
CA LEU A 294 -16.10 13.47 -8.76
C LEU A 294 -16.12 14.66 -9.70
N SER A 295 -14.99 14.94 -10.35
CA SER A 295 -14.83 16.08 -11.26
C SER A 295 -13.62 15.88 -12.17
N ASN A 296 -13.40 16.78 -13.11
CA ASN A 296 -12.18 16.78 -13.93
C ASN A 296 -10.89 16.98 -13.12
N ALA A 297 -10.97 17.58 -11.93
CA ALA A 297 -9.85 17.74 -11.00
C ALA A 297 -9.69 16.52 -10.05
N LYS A 298 -10.79 15.81 -9.76
CA LYS A 298 -10.82 14.60 -8.93
C LYS A 298 -11.38 13.44 -9.76
N ARG A 299 -10.56 12.91 -10.66
CA ARG A 299 -10.93 11.79 -11.55
C ARG A 299 -10.75 10.45 -10.85
N ILE A 300 -11.60 9.49 -11.18
CA ILE A 300 -11.35 8.07 -10.85
C ILE A 300 -10.27 7.53 -11.80
N THR A 301 -9.33 6.76 -11.26
CA THR A 301 -8.37 6.02 -12.06
C THR A 301 -8.90 4.62 -12.31
N PHE A 302 -9.05 4.21 -13.56
CA PHE A 302 -9.34 2.82 -13.92
C PHE A 302 -8.03 2.12 -14.27
N GLU A 303 -7.70 1.10 -13.48
CA GLU A 303 -6.53 0.25 -13.70
C GLU A 303 -6.93 -0.88 -14.66
N TYR A 304 -6.13 -1.08 -15.71
CA TYR A 304 -6.40 -2.07 -16.75
C TYR A 304 -5.11 -2.83 -17.06
N VAL A 305 -5.00 -4.06 -16.57
CA VAL A 305 -3.87 -4.94 -16.86
C VAL A 305 -3.96 -5.44 -18.30
N MET A 306 -2.85 -5.41 -19.04
CA MET A 306 -2.80 -5.80 -20.44
C MET A 306 -2.34 -7.26 -20.56
N LEU A 307 -3.30 -8.15 -20.80
CA LEU A 307 -3.11 -9.60 -20.91
C LEU A 307 -3.22 -10.01 -22.37
N LYS A 308 -2.15 -10.59 -22.92
CA LYS A 308 -2.03 -10.96 -24.34
C LYS A 308 -3.14 -11.90 -24.79
N GLY A 309 -3.89 -11.48 -25.81
CA GLY A 309 -4.97 -12.28 -26.40
C GLY A 309 -6.21 -12.48 -25.50
N VAL A 310 -6.27 -11.83 -24.33
CA VAL A 310 -7.35 -11.97 -23.34
C VAL A 310 -8.24 -10.74 -23.31
N ASN A 311 -7.66 -9.57 -23.04
CA ASN A 311 -8.38 -8.31 -22.83
C ASN A 311 -7.76 -7.13 -23.60
N ASP A 312 -6.84 -7.37 -24.51
CA ASP A 312 -6.00 -6.36 -25.16
C ASP A 312 -6.44 -5.99 -26.57
N SER A 313 -7.58 -6.48 -27.05
CA SER A 313 -8.04 -6.20 -28.40
C SER A 313 -8.49 -4.75 -28.59
N ILE A 314 -8.44 -4.25 -29.84
CA ILE A 314 -8.94 -2.90 -30.19
C ILE A 314 -10.46 -2.80 -29.94
N SER A 315 -11.20 -3.93 -30.04
CA SER A 315 -12.62 -3.96 -29.68
C SER A 315 -12.82 -3.74 -28.18
N ASP A 316 -11.93 -4.27 -27.32
CA ASP A 316 -11.95 -4.02 -25.88
C ASP A 316 -11.64 -2.55 -25.57
N ALA A 317 -10.65 -1.94 -26.24
CA ALA A 317 -10.38 -0.50 -26.09
C ALA A 317 -11.60 0.37 -26.41
N LYS A 318 -12.29 0.08 -27.53
CA LYS A 318 -13.53 0.79 -27.91
C LYS A 318 -14.67 0.52 -26.93
N ALA A 319 -14.78 -0.69 -26.39
CA ALA A 319 -15.78 -1.01 -25.35
C ALA A 319 -15.49 -0.28 -24.05
N LEU A 320 -14.22 -0.20 -23.62
CA LEU A 320 -13.78 0.54 -22.43
C LEU A 320 -14.18 2.02 -22.53
N VAL A 321 -13.93 2.65 -23.65
CA VAL A 321 -14.34 4.03 -23.93
C VAL A 321 -15.85 4.20 -23.77
N ARG A 322 -16.66 3.27 -24.31
CA ARG A 322 -18.13 3.33 -24.19
C ARG A 322 -18.61 3.17 -22.75
N LEU A 323 -18.03 2.23 -21.99
CA LEU A 323 -18.37 1.96 -20.59
C LEU A 323 -18.10 3.17 -19.69
N LEU A 324 -16.98 3.86 -19.90
CA LEU A 324 -16.56 4.99 -19.06
C LEU A 324 -17.18 6.32 -19.50
N LYS A 325 -18.04 6.33 -20.52
CA LYS A 325 -18.71 7.56 -20.96
C LYS A 325 -19.43 8.26 -19.81
N LYS A 326 -19.20 9.58 -19.68
CA LYS A 326 -19.72 10.43 -18.61
C LYS A 326 -19.09 10.22 -17.21
N ILE A 327 -18.05 9.42 -17.08
CA ILE A 327 -17.28 9.34 -15.83
C ILE A 327 -16.00 10.15 -16.01
N PRO A 328 -15.73 11.17 -15.20
CA PRO A 328 -14.43 11.84 -15.16
C PRO A 328 -13.34 10.84 -14.75
N ALA A 329 -12.59 10.34 -15.72
CA ALA A 329 -11.68 9.22 -15.53
C ALA A 329 -10.31 9.47 -16.16
N LYS A 330 -9.33 8.74 -15.69
CA LYS A 330 -8.10 8.39 -16.40
C LYS A 330 -7.95 6.87 -16.39
N ILE A 331 -7.26 6.33 -17.37
CA ILE A 331 -7.09 4.88 -17.53
C ILE A 331 -5.60 4.57 -17.47
N ASN A 332 -5.17 3.85 -16.46
CA ASN A 332 -3.80 3.36 -16.38
C ASN A 332 -3.73 1.99 -17.06
N LEU A 333 -3.01 1.91 -18.17
CA LEU A 333 -2.68 0.64 -18.80
C LEU A 333 -1.44 0.06 -18.11
N ILE A 334 -1.57 -1.16 -17.58
CA ILE A 334 -0.54 -1.84 -16.83
C ILE A 334 -0.05 -3.01 -17.67
N PRO A 335 1.15 -2.94 -18.30
CA PRO A 335 1.77 -4.13 -18.87
C PRO A 335 1.84 -5.23 -17.83
N PHE A 336 1.33 -6.40 -18.14
CA PHE A 336 1.27 -7.49 -17.18
C PHE A 336 2.67 -7.85 -16.65
N ASN A 337 2.77 -8.06 -15.35
CA ASN A 337 4.01 -8.46 -14.69
C ASN A 337 3.93 -9.94 -14.32
N PRO A 338 4.61 -10.83 -15.06
CA PRO A 338 4.56 -12.26 -14.80
C PRO A 338 5.08 -12.60 -13.39
N TRP A 339 4.52 -13.66 -12.83
CA TRP A 339 4.96 -14.26 -11.57
C TRP A 339 4.97 -15.79 -11.71
N PRO A 340 5.76 -16.53 -10.89
CA PRO A 340 5.90 -17.98 -11.03
C PRO A 340 4.56 -18.71 -10.90
N GLY A 341 4.17 -19.45 -11.94
CA GLY A 341 2.94 -20.22 -11.99
C GLY A 341 1.73 -19.50 -12.60
N THR A 342 1.87 -18.25 -13.08
CA THR A 342 0.81 -17.59 -13.84
C THR A 342 0.64 -18.22 -15.22
N ALA A 343 -0.60 -18.29 -15.70
CA ALA A 343 -0.94 -18.73 -17.06
C ALA A 343 -1.00 -17.56 -18.08
N TYR A 344 -0.90 -16.32 -17.60
CA TYR A 344 -1.04 -15.13 -18.43
C TYR A 344 0.30 -14.63 -18.95
N GLU A 345 0.26 -13.99 -20.12
CA GLU A 345 1.38 -13.31 -20.75
C GLU A 345 1.10 -11.81 -20.87
N CYS A 346 2.17 -11.02 -20.89
CA CYS A 346 2.07 -9.59 -21.17
C CYS A 346 1.74 -9.36 -22.64
N SER A 347 0.83 -8.45 -22.92
CA SER A 347 0.55 -7.99 -24.29
C SER A 347 1.81 -7.44 -24.94
N ASP A 348 1.93 -7.60 -26.26
CA ASP A 348 3.01 -7.02 -27.05
C ASP A 348 2.94 -5.50 -26.96
N TRP A 349 4.11 -4.83 -26.90
CA TRP A 349 4.16 -3.37 -26.69
C TRP A 349 3.40 -2.58 -27.77
N GLU A 350 3.51 -3.00 -29.01
CA GLU A 350 2.76 -2.40 -30.12
C GLU A 350 1.24 -2.49 -29.92
N GLN A 351 0.76 -3.60 -29.35
CA GLN A 351 -0.67 -3.78 -29.04
C GLN A 351 -1.11 -2.86 -27.91
N ILE A 352 -0.27 -2.69 -26.89
CA ILE A 352 -0.54 -1.76 -25.78
C ILE A 352 -0.60 -0.32 -26.29
N GLU A 353 0.32 0.08 -27.17
CA GLU A 353 0.31 1.43 -27.77
C GLU A 353 -0.93 1.67 -28.63
N LYS A 354 -1.33 0.73 -29.48
CA LYS A 354 -2.57 0.81 -30.26
C LYS A 354 -3.81 0.93 -29.37
N PHE A 355 -3.86 0.18 -28.29
CA PHE A 355 -4.95 0.26 -27.30
C PHE A 355 -4.97 1.64 -26.64
N ALA A 356 -3.82 2.14 -26.18
CA ALA A 356 -3.66 3.46 -25.58
C ALA A 356 -4.09 4.57 -26.53
N GLU A 357 -3.74 4.45 -27.82
CA GLU A 357 -4.12 5.45 -28.83
C GLU A 357 -5.63 5.56 -29.01
N VAL A 358 -6.36 4.43 -29.04
CA VAL A 358 -7.83 4.43 -29.13
C VAL A 358 -8.43 5.15 -27.92
N VAL A 359 -7.92 4.88 -26.71
CA VAL A 359 -8.40 5.49 -25.47
C VAL A 359 -8.08 6.98 -25.41
N ASN A 360 -6.86 7.37 -25.79
CA ASN A 360 -6.43 8.78 -25.81
C ASN A 360 -7.20 9.60 -26.84
N ARG A 361 -7.45 9.07 -28.05
CA ARG A 361 -8.28 9.73 -29.08
C ARG A 361 -9.71 9.97 -28.62
N ALA A 362 -10.22 9.16 -27.70
CA ALA A 362 -11.54 9.35 -27.09
C ALA A 362 -11.56 10.39 -25.95
N GLY A 363 -10.43 11.04 -25.65
CA GLY A 363 -10.31 12.10 -24.65
C GLY A 363 -9.95 11.63 -23.23
N TYR A 364 -9.65 10.34 -23.01
CA TYR A 364 -9.17 9.86 -21.74
C TYR A 364 -7.64 9.89 -21.69
N ALA A 365 -7.05 10.46 -20.62
CA ALA A 365 -5.63 10.28 -20.37
C ALA A 365 -5.35 8.80 -20.07
N SER A 366 -4.51 8.18 -20.89
CA SER A 366 -4.20 6.75 -20.82
C SER A 366 -2.68 6.52 -20.77
N PRO A 367 -2.02 6.84 -19.64
CA PRO A 367 -0.61 6.53 -19.50
C PRO A 367 -0.40 5.01 -19.44
N VAL A 368 0.60 4.53 -20.17
CA VAL A 368 1.13 3.18 -20.02
C VAL A 368 2.11 3.20 -18.85
N ARG A 369 1.85 2.37 -17.84
CA ARG A 369 2.72 2.28 -16.66
C ARG A 369 4.03 1.62 -17.01
N SER A 370 5.15 2.30 -16.82
CA SER A 370 6.45 1.66 -16.85
C SER A 370 6.57 0.72 -15.64
N PRO A 371 6.76 -0.59 -15.85
CA PRO A 371 6.93 -1.51 -14.73
C PRO A 371 8.19 -1.16 -13.93
N ARG A 372 8.06 -1.12 -12.61
CA ARG A 372 9.15 -0.82 -11.69
C ARG A 372 9.40 -2.02 -10.78
N GLY A 373 10.68 -2.28 -10.43
CA GLY A 373 11.06 -3.35 -9.52
C GLY A 373 10.72 -4.77 -10.00
N ARG A 374 10.70 -5.03 -11.31
CA ARG A 374 10.41 -6.36 -11.86
C ARG A 374 11.43 -7.41 -11.43
N ASP A 375 12.70 -7.03 -11.40
CA ASP A 375 13.85 -7.86 -11.02
C ASP A 375 13.78 -8.37 -9.58
N ILE A 376 13.04 -7.67 -8.72
CA ILE A 376 12.83 -8.03 -7.32
C ILE A 376 11.38 -8.43 -7.01
N MET A 377 10.57 -8.73 -8.02
CA MET A 377 9.15 -9.07 -7.85
C MET A 377 8.36 -8.02 -7.04
N ALA A 378 8.59 -6.73 -7.32
CA ALA A 378 7.95 -5.60 -6.64
C ALA A 378 6.90 -4.89 -7.48
N ALA A 379 6.70 -5.28 -8.74
CA ALA A 379 5.72 -4.66 -9.61
C ALA A 379 4.28 -5.03 -9.21
N CYS A 380 3.32 -4.23 -9.69
CA CYS A 380 1.89 -4.46 -9.41
C CYS A 380 1.46 -5.89 -9.74
N GLY A 381 0.77 -6.53 -8.80
CA GLY A 381 0.30 -7.91 -8.92
C GLY A 381 1.32 -8.99 -8.57
N GLN A 382 2.57 -8.65 -8.21
CA GLN A 382 3.64 -9.61 -7.91
C GLN A 382 3.83 -9.88 -6.41
N LEU A 383 3.28 -9.08 -5.51
CA LEU A 383 3.51 -9.19 -4.07
C LEU A 383 2.91 -10.47 -3.48
N LYS A 384 3.66 -11.12 -2.61
CA LYS A 384 3.20 -12.33 -1.89
C LYS A 384 4.10 -12.59 -0.67
N SER A 385 3.48 -12.88 0.48
CA SER A 385 4.18 -13.36 1.67
C SER A 385 3.99 -14.88 1.85
N ALA A 386 4.81 -15.49 2.70
CA ALA A 386 4.69 -16.91 3.06
C ALA A 386 3.68 -17.16 4.19
N SER A 387 3.01 -16.12 4.70
CA SER A 387 2.08 -16.23 5.83
C SER A 387 0.89 -17.13 5.51
N LEU A 388 0.61 -18.06 6.41
CA LEU A 388 -0.51 -19.00 6.31
C LEU A 388 -1.52 -18.74 7.42
N LYS A 389 -2.80 -19.01 7.14
CA LYS A 389 -3.86 -18.98 8.15
C LYS A 389 -3.68 -20.19 9.08
N GLN A 390 -3.47 -19.94 10.36
CA GLN A 390 -3.40 -21.00 11.37
C GLN A 390 -4.73 -21.75 11.46
N ARG A 391 -4.66 -23.07 11.61
CA ARG A 391 -5.85 -23.89 11.86
C ARG A 391 -6.41 -23.58 13.25
N ALA A 392 -7.73 -23.75 13.44
CA ALA A 392 -8.37 -23.49 14.72
C ALA A 392 -7.78 -24.34 15.87
N SER A 393 -7.34 -25.59 15.58
CA SER A 393 -6.63 -26.47 16.50
C SER A 393 -5.28 -25.94 16.96
N GLU A 394 -4.54 -25.27 16.10
CA GLU A 394 -3.22 -24.69 16.41
C GLU A 394 -3.34 -23.48 17.33
N ARG A 395 -4.40 -22.65 17.12
CA ARG A 395 -4.71 -21.51 17.99
C ARG A 395 -5.17 -21.89 19.40
N LEU A 396 -5.88 -23.02 19.52
CA LEU A 396 -6.31 -23.53 20.83
C LEU A 396 -5.15 -24.12 21.63
N SER A 397 -4.17 -24.76 20.98
CA SER A 397 -2.99 -25.28 21.67
C SER A 397 -2.02 -24.18 22.15
N GLU A 398 -1.90 -23.07 21.39
CA GLU A 398 -1.08 -21.92 21.80
C GLU A 398 -1.73 -21.09 22.95
N ALA A 399 -3.07 -21.09 23.04
CA ALA A 399 -3.78 -20.41 24.13
C ALA A 399 -3.79 -21.22 25.45
N GLN A 400 -3.36 -22.50 25.42
CA GLN A 400 -3.31 -23.40 26.57
C GLN A 400 -1.85 -23.64 27.06
N ALA A 401 -0.86 -23.12 26.36
CA ALA A 401 0.57 -23.16 26.71
C ALA A 401 1.04 -21.83 27.30
#